data_e057517a999e91e37d2d259e76ba78fe
#
_entry.id   e057517a999e91e37d2d259e76ba78fe
#
_cell.length_a   1.000
_cell.length_b   1.000
_cell.length_c   1.000
_cell.angle_alpha   90.00
_cell.angle_beta   90.00
_cell.angle_gamma   90.00
#
_symmetry.space_group_name_H-M   'P 1'
#
loop_
_entity.id
_entity.type
_entity.pdbx_description
1 polymer ?
#
loop_
_entity_poly.entity_id
_entity_poly.type
_entity_poly.pdbx_seq_one_letter_code
_entity_poly.pdbx_strand_id
1 'polypeptide(L)'
;MAGNQKYKVIVADRAKRMLGAHIRFLAQVNKDAAAAAKKKILAGLHSLSEMPHRYPFFDEVYVPKNKYHKMFIEKWYLVLYQIQDDTVYVDYILDCRQDYSWLVH
;
A
#
# COMPACT_ATOMS: atom_id res chain seq x y z
N MET A 1 -9.44 25.12 12.35
CA MET A 1 -8.44 24.26 12.81
C MET A 1 -7.60 23.67 11.70
N ALA A 2 -6.42 23.90 11.79
CA ALA A 2 -5.53 23.53 10.72
C ALA A 2 -5.19 22.05 10.67
N GLY A 3 -5.74 21.25 11.54
CA GLY A 3 -5.31 19.89 11.70
C GLY A 3 -5.77 18.89 10.64
N ASN A 4 -6.68 19.30 9.77
CA ASN A 4 -7.33 18.36 8.88
C ASN A 4 -6.94 18.54 7.42
N GLN A 5 -5.64 18.68 7.19
CA GLN A 5 -5.17 18.72 5.83
C GLN A 5 -5.47 17.40 5.14
N LYS A 6 -6.11 17.48 3.97
CA LYS A 6 -6.36 16.32 3.14
C LYS A 6 -5.25 16.16 2.13
N TYR A 7 -4.80 14.94 1.95
CA TYR A 7 -3.80 14.61 0.95
C TYR A 7 -4.48 13.97 -0.25
N LYS A 8 -3.96 14.27 -1.43
CA LYS A 8 -4.36 13.56 -2.64
C LYS A 8 -3.65 12.21 -2.63
N VAL A 9 -4.37 11.14 -2.93
CA VAL A 9 -3.78 9.79 -2.98
C VAL A 9 -3.78 9.33 -4.43
N ILE A 10 -2.58 9.07 -4.96
CA ILE A 10 -2.40 8.59 -6.33
C ILE A 10 -1.80 7.19 -6.24
N VAL A 11 -2.49 6.23 -6.84
CA VAL A 11 -2.00 4.84 -6.88
C VAL A 11 -1.34 4.61 -8.23
N ALA A 12 -0.06 4.26 -8.21
CA ALA A 12 0.69 4.02 -9.44
C ALA A 12 0.10 2.82 -10.19
N ASP A 13 0.25 2.82 -11.52
CA ASP A 13 -0.26 1.73 -12.34
C ASP A 13 0.30 0.39 -11.89
N ARG A 14 1.58 0.36 -11.53
CA ARG A 14 2.20 -0.86 -11.00
C ARG A 14 1.47 -1.37 -9.76
N ALA A 15 1.16 -0.48 -8.83
CA ALA A 15 0.46 -0.86 -7.61
C ALA A 15 -0.95 -1.36 -7.91
N LYS A 16 -1.63 -0.73 -8.88
CA LYS A 16 -2.95 -1.19 -9.30
C LYS A 16 -2.90 -2.59 -9.88
N ARG A 17 -1.87 -2.88 -10.70
CA ARG A 17 -1.70 -4.20 -11.28
C ARG A 17 -1.40 -5.24 -10.21
N MET A 18 -0.59 -4.88 -9.22
CA MET A 18 -0.26 -5.76 -8.11
C MET A 18 -1.51 -6.10 -7.31
N LEU A 19 -2.31 -5.10 -6.99
CA LEU A 19 -3.58 -5.32 -6.28
C LEU A 19 -4.48 -6.25 -7.09
N GLY A 20 -4.63 -5.99 -8.39
CA GLY A 20 -5.45 -6.84 -9.25
C GLY A 20 -4.99 -8.28 -9.26
N ALA A 21 -3.66 -8.50 -9.31
CA ALA A 21 -3.10 -9.85 -9.29
C ALA A 21 -3.40 -10.56 -7.97
N HIS A 22 -3.23 -9.86 -6.84
CA HIS A 22 -3.50 -10.44 -5.52
C HIS A 22 -4.96 -10.86 -5.39
N ILE A 23 -5.87 -9.98 -5.86
CA ILE A 23 -7.30 -10.24 -5.75
C ILE A 23 -7.71 -11.41 -6.65
N ARG A 24 -7.17 -11.46 -7.88
CA ARG A 24 -7.46 -12.58 -8.79
C ARG A 24 -6.98 -13.90 -8.22
N PHE A 25 -5.79 -13.90 -7.63
CA PHE A 25 -5.26 -15.11 -7.01
C PHE A 25 -6.16 -15.59 -5.86
N LEU A 26 -6.54 -14.68 -4.99
CA LEU A 26 -7.38 -15.02 -3.84
C LEU A 26 -8.77 -15.47 -4.29
N ALA A 27 -9.30 -14.89 -5.37
CA ALA A 27 -10.61 -15.23 -5.89
C ALA A 27 -10.67 -16.67 -6.40
N GLN A 28 -9.54 -17.24 -6.83
CA GLN A 28 -9.50 -18.63 -7.26
C GLN A 28 -9.73 -19.58 -6.08
N VAL A 29 -9.42 -19.13 -4.88
CA VAL A 29 -9.61 -19.93 -3.67
C VAL A 29 -10.97 -19.65 -3.06
N ASN A 30 -11.33 -18.35 -2.95
CA ASN A 30 -12.58 -17.95 -2.29
C ASN A 30 -12.97 -16.55 -2.77
N LYS A 31 -14.08 -16.49 -3.50
CA LYS A 31 -14.54 -15.22 -4.07
C LYS A 31 -14.95 -14.21 -2.99
N ASP A 32 -15.57 -14.68 -1.91
CA ASP A 32 -16.00 -13.79 -0.83
C ASP A 32 -14.80 -13.21 -0.10
N ALA A 33 -13.76 -14.02 0.11
CA ALA A 33 -12.55 -13.55 0.73
C ALA A 33 -11.85 -12.51 -0.14
N ALA A 34 -11.85 -12.72 -1.46
CA ALA A 34 -11.27 -11.77 -2.40
C ALA A 34 -11.99 -10.43 -2.38
N ALA A 35 -13.33 -10.46 -2.37
CA ALA A 35 -14.12 -9.24 -2.31
C ALA A 35 -13.87 -8.48 -1.01
N ALA A 36 -13.80 -9.20 0.11
CA ALA A 36 -13.54 -8.60 1.41
C ALA A 36 -12.14 -7.98 1.46
N ALA A 37 -11.14 -8.68 0.94
CA ALA A 37 -9.77 -8.18 0.92
C ALA A 37 -9.67 -6.91 0.08
N LYS A 38 -10.28 -6.91 -1.10
CA LYS A 38 -10.28 -5.73 -1.98
C LYS A 38 -10.88 -4.53 -1.26
N LYS A 39 -12.02 -4.73 -0.59
CA LYS A 39 -12.69 -3.65 0.12
C LYS A 39 -11.80 -3.07 1.22
N LYS A 40 -11.13 -3.93 1.98
CA LYS A 40 -10.25 -3.49 3.07
C LYS A 40 -9.01 -2.76 2.54
N ILE A 41 -8.44 -3.25 1.44
CA ILE A 41 -7.27 -2.59 0.86
C ILE A 41 -7.66 -1.20 0.34
N LEU A 42 -8.79 -1.10 -0.38
CA LEU A 42 -9.23 0.19 -0.88
C LEU A 42 -9.55 1.17 0.25
N ALA A 43 -10.15 0.69 1.34
CA ALA A 43 -10.41 1.53 2.51
C ALA A 43 -9.09 2.01 3.14
N GLY A 44 -8.09 1.13 3.22
CA GLY A 44 -6.77 1.49 3.73
C GLY A 44 -6.10 2.54 2.88
N LEU A 45 -6.14 2.39 1.56
CA LEU A 45 -5.57 3.37 0.64
C LEU A 45 -6.26 4.72 0.80
N HIS A 46 -7.59 4.70 0.91
CA HIS A 46 -8.35 5.93 1.09
C HIS A 46 -7.98 6.64 2.40
N SER A 47 -7.67 5.87 3.44
CA SER A 47 -7.31 6.44 4.74
C SER A 47 -6.01 7.25 4.67
N LEU A 48 -5.18 7.03 3.66
CA LEU A 48 -3.93 7.79 3.50
C LEU A 48 -4.17 9.24 3.13
N SER A 49 -5.39 9.63 2.78
CA SER A 49 -5.73 11.03 2.58
C SER A 49 -5.68 11.83 3.86
N GLU A 50 -5.65 11.16 5.02
CA GLU A 50 -5.59 11.82 6.31
C GLU A 50 -4.40 11.28 7.10
N MET A 51 -3.54 12.18 7.53
CA MET A 51 -2.38 11.88 8.40
C MET A 51 -1.50 10.73 7.88
N PRO A 52 -1.06 10.78 6.60
CA PRO A 52 -0.23 9.69 6.08
C PRO A 52 1.13 9.57 6.74
N HIS A 53 1.59 10.62 7.43
CA HIS A 53 2.86 10.59 8.15
C HIS A 53 2.85 9.72 9.40
N ARG A 54 1.68 9.25 9.83
CA ARG A 54 1.59 8.47 11.07
C ARG A 54 2.20 7.07 10.94
N TYR A 55 2.41 6.58 9.73
CA TYR A 55 3.00 5.26 9.52
C TYR A 55 4.51 5.37 9.38
N PRO A 56 5.27 4.38 9.88
CA PRO A 56 6.73 4.45 9.87
C PRO A 56 7.31 4.27 8.48
N PHE A 57 8.60 4.59 8.36
CA PHE A 57 9.33 4.30 7.13
C PHE A 57 9.60 2.81 7.00
N PHE A 58 9.68 2.36 5.75
CA PHE A 58 10.06 1.00 5.41
C PHE A 58 11.59 0.96 5.36
N ASP A 59 12.19 0.45 6.42
CA ASP A 59 13.64 0.48 6.61
C ASP A 59 14.21 -0.90 6.31
N GLU A 60 14.62 -1.11 5.07
CA GLU A 60 15.20 -2.35 4.59
C GLU A 60 16.50 -2.04 3.85
N VAL A 61 17.47 -2.97 3.90
CA VAL A 61 18.79 -2.73 3.33
C VAL A 61 18.75 -2.49 1.82
N TYR A 62 17.74 -3.00 1.14
CA TYR A 62 17.64 -2.87 -0.31
C TYR A 62 16.72 -1.72 -0.74
N VAL A 63 16.33 -0.86 0.18
CA VAL A 63 15.46 0.27 -0.11
C VAL A 63 16.15 1.54 0.37
N PRO A 64 16.16 2.61 -0.45
CA PRO A 64 16.75 3.87 0.00
C PRO A 64 16.14 4.33 1.31
N LYS A 65 17.00 4.82 2.18
CA LYS A 65 16.57 5.22 3.52
C LYS A 65 15.53 6.34 3.43
N ASN A 66 14.48 6.24 4.24
CA ASN A 66 13.43 7.26 4.33
C ASN A 66 12.71 7.52 3.01
N LYS A 67 12.72 6.55 2.09
CA LYS A 67 12.03 6.74 0.82
C LYS A 67 10.55 6.37 0.92
N TYR A 68 10.25 5.22 1.52
CA TYR A 68 8.88 4.72 1.59
C TYR A 68 8.40 4.65 3.02
N HIS A 69 7.13 5.04 3.22
CA HIS A 69 6.37 4.66 4.40
C HIS A 69 5.74 3.32 4.16
N LYS A 70 5.45 2.58 5.24
CA LYS A 70 4.82 1.28 5.14
C LYS A 70 3.53 1.26 5.94
N MET A 71 2.48 0.68 5.34
CA MET A 71 1.21 0.47 6.01
C MET A 71 0.78 -0.97 5.77
N PHE A 72 0.56 -1.71 6.86
CA PHE A 72 0.04 -3.08 6.74
C PHE A 72 -1.49 -3.05 6.72
N ILE A 73 -2.06 -3.87 5.86
CA ILE A 73 -3.51 -4.07 5.80
C ILE A 73 -3.75 -5.56 6.04
N GLU A 74 -4.50 -5.88 7.07
CA GLU A 74 -4.85 -7.27 7.44
C GLU A 74 -3.64 -8.17 7.62
N LYS A 75 -2.52 -7.64 8.05
CA LYS A 75 -1.23 -8.30 8.24
C LYS A 75 -0.67 -9.04 7.01
N TRP A 76 -1.44 -9.18 5.94
CA TRP A 76 -1.00 -9.89 4.74
C TRP A 76 -0.52 -8.97 3.64
N TYR A 77 -1.00 -7.73 3.60
CA TYR A 77 -0.68 -6.81 2.50
C TYR A 77 0.10 -5.63 3.02
N LEU A 78 1.18 -5.31 2.32
CA LEU A 78 2.05 -4.20 2.67
C LEU A 78 1.98 -3.14 1.58
N VAL A 79 1.57 -1.94 1.97
CA VAL A 79 1.50 -0.80 1.06
C VAL A 79 2.74 0.06 1.29
N LEU A 80 3.49 0.31 0.22
CA LEU A 80 4.64 1.21 0.26
C LEU A 80 4.29 2.48 -0.50
N TYR A 81 4.45 3.62 0.16
CA TYR A 81 4.05 4.90 -0.41
C TYR A 81 5.03 6.00 -0.03
N GLN A 82 5.07 7.02 -0.88
CA GLN A 82 5.86 8.22 -0.65
C GLN A 82 4.92 9.39 -0.44
N ILE A 83 5.39 10.37 0.33
CA ILE A 83 4.64 11.61 0.53
C ILE A 83 5.47 12.73 -0.07
N GLN A 84 4.87 13.47 -1.00
CA GLN A 84 5.51 14.63 -1.61
C GLN A 84 4.51 15.77 -1.56
N ASP A 85 4.83 16.82 -0.79
CA ASP A 85 3.96 17.96 -0.56
C ASP A 85 2.61 17.51 -0.01
N ASP A 86 1.53 17.70 -0.76
CA ASP A 86 0.18 17.35 -0.35
C ASP A 86 -0.31 16.06 -1.01
N THR A 87 0.59 15.27 -1.58
CA THR A 87 0.23 14.08 -2.35
C THR A 87 0.91 12.84 -1.80
N VAL A 88 0.14 11.77 -1.73
CA VAL A 88 0.63 10.43 -1.37
C VAL A 88 0.70 9.60 -2.65
N TYR A 89 1.88 9.06 -2.94
CA TYR A 89 2.08 8.20 -4.11
C TYR A 89 2.24 6.75 -3.65
N VAL A 90 1.27 5.93 -3.95
CA VAL A 90 1.31 4.50 -3.62
C VAL A 90 2.01 3.76 -4.75
N ASP A 91 3.21 3.26 -4.48
CA ASP A 91 4.05 2.63 -5.51
C ASP A 91 3.96 1.10 -5.51
N TYR A 92 3.74 0.49 -4.36
CA TYR A 92 3.70 -0.97 -4.25
C TYR A 92 2.58 -1.41 -3.33
N ILE A 93 1.93 -2.50 -3.71
CA ILE A 93 0.99 -3.22 -2.84
C ILE A 93 1.44 -4.67 -2.85
N LEU A 94 2.10 -5.09 -1.80
CA LEU A 94 2.79 -6.37 -1.72
C LEU A 94 2.00 -7.38 -0.88
N ASP A 95 2.13 -8.65 -1.22
CA ASP A 95 1.58 -9.73 -0.41
C ASP A 95 2.72 -10.27 0.44
N CYS A 96 2.61 -10.11 1.77
CA CYS A 96 3.69 -10.46 2.69
C CYS A 96 3.99 -11.95 2.77
N ARG A 97 3.21 -12.77 2.09
CA ARG A 97 3.45 -14.21 2.03
C ARG A 97 4.39 -14.60 0.91
N GLN A 98 4.84 -13.62 0.11
CA GLN A 98 5.74 -13.85 -1.01
C GLN A 98 7.14 -13.32 -0.70
N ASP A 99 8.12 -13.78 -1.47
CA ASP A 99 9.48 -13.30 -1.37
C ASP A 99 9.65 -12.03 -2.20
N TYR A 100 10.10 -10.97 -1.56
CA TYR A 100 10.26 -9.67 -2.21
C TYR A 100 11.72 -9.30 -2.45
N SER A 101 12.61 -10.28 -2.46
CA SER A 101 14.02 -10.01 -2.73
C SER A 101 14.22 -9.32 -4.08
N TRP A 102 13.28 -9.50 -5.01
CA TRP A 102 13.33 -8.83 -6.31
C TRP A 102 13.28 -7.31 -6.22
N LEU A 103 12.85 -6.75 -5.09
CA LEU A 103 12.86 -5.29 -4.89
C LEU A 103 14.28 -4.73 -4.84
N VAL A 104 15.27 -5.57 -4.65
CA VAL A 104 16.67 -5.15 -4.60
C VAL A 104 17.15 -4.66 -5.96
N HIS A 105 16.55 -5.15 -7.01
CA HIS A 105 17.01 -4.90 -8.38
C HIS A 105 16.37 -3.69 -9.03
#